data_71ff690adff867ac03e3d13d950ee5e4
#
_entry.id   71ff690adff867ac03e3d13d950ee5e4
#
_cell.length_a   1.000
_cell.length_b   1.000
_cell.length_c   1.000
_cell.angle_alpha   90.00
_cell.angle_beta   90.00
_cell.angle_gamma   90.00
#
_symmetry.space_group_name_H-M   'P 1'
#
loop_
_entity.id
_entity.type
_entity.pdbx_description
1 polymer ?
#
loop_
_entity_poly.entity_id
_entity_poly.type
_entity_poly.pdbx_seq_one_letter_code
_entity_poly.pdbx_strand_id
1 'polypeptide(L)'
;MLTHPQFDPVALQIGPLAIRWYGLMYLVAFTQFLLLGRMRIAQRQPGQPLYGLTGKDIEDLMFYGVLGAVIGGRLGHVLFYGLPYYLSNPLHIFYVWEGGMAFHGGLVGVLLSCALFARRHGLKWLDLMDFVAPLVPLGLAAEGLLMFVVLWLYSRRPRPTGAVSGLFLLGYGLCRFLVEYVREPDDGFWGPFTAGQALTLPMLVFGAWLMWRAGRGAGVQERTAP
;
A
#
# COMPACT_ATOMS: atom_id res chain seq x y z
N MET A 1 -28.80 13.58 -5.19
CA MET A 1 -28.16 12.24 -5.37
C MET A 1 -27.33 12.32 -6.64
N LEU A 2 -26.03 12.14 -6.55
CA LEU A 2 -25.17 12.03 -7.73
C LEU A 2 -25.41 10.64 -8.32
N THR A 3 -25.93 10.58 -9.52
CA THR A 3 -26.08 9.31 -10.24
C THR A 3 -24.69 8.79 -10.61
N HIS A 4 -24.37 7.60 -10.15
CA HIS A 4 -23.11 6.93 -10.49
C HIS A 4 -23.08 6.69 -12.01
N PRO A 5 -22.08 7.20 -12.75
CA PRO A 5 -21.98 6.95 -14.18
C PRO A 5 -21.74 5.44 -14.40
N GLN A 6 -22.65 4.81 -15.16
CA GLN A 6 -22.52 3.39 -15.53
C GLN A 6 -21.53 3.29 -16.70
N PHE A 7 -20.27 2.98 -16.40
CA PHE A 7 -19.27 2.66 -17.41
C PHE A 7 -19.24 1.15 -17.66
N ASP A 8 -19.05 0.77 -18.94
CA ASP A 8 -18.77 -0.62 -19.27
C ASP A 8 -17.46 -1.06 -18.57
N PRO A 9 -17.48 -2.09 -17.72
CA PRO A 9 -16.28 -2.59 -17.03
C PRO A 9 -15.27 -3.21 -18.00
N VAL A 10 -15.66 -3.53 -19.24
CA VAL A 10 -14.79 -4.08 -20.28
C VAL A 10 -14.19 -2.93 -21.11
N ALA A 11 -12.87 -2.82 -21.09
CA ALA A 11 -12.13 -1.84 -21.87
C ALA A 11 -11.98 -2.26 -23.35
N LEU A 12 -11.75 -3.56 -23.57
CA LEU A 12 -11.56 -4.14 -24.90
C LEU A 12 -11.98 -5.60 -24.88
N GLN A 13 -12.77 -6.00 -25.86
CA GLN A 13 -13.16 -7.40 -26.04
C GLN A 13 -12.57 -7.93 -27.35
N ILE A 14 -11.78 -9.01 -27.23
CA ILE A 14 -11.19 -9.71 -28.37
C ILE A 14 -11.69 -11.15 -28.34
N GLY A 15 -12.80 -11.42 -29.04
CA GLY A 15 -13.44 -12.72 -28.99
C GLY A 15 -13.90 -13.09 -27.58
N PRO A 16 -13.49 -14.25 -27.02
CA PRO A 16 -13.86 -14.66 -25.67
C PRO A 16 -13.07 -13.95 -24.56
N LEU A 17 -12.00 -13.20 -24.92
CA LEU A 17 -11.14 -12.50 -23.97
C LEU A 17 -11.64 -11.09 -23.72
N ALA A 18 -12.12 -10.81 -22.50
CA ALA A 18 -12.53 -9.49 -22.07
C ALA A 18 -11.41 -8.85 -21.20
N ILE A 19 -10.79 -7.79 -21.72
CA ILE A 19 -9.82 -6.98 -20.97
C ILE A 19 -10.61 -5.92 -20.21
N ARG A 20 -10.58 -5.99 -18.88
CA ARG A 20 -11.30 -5.08 -18.00
C ARG A 20 -10.44 -3.88 -17.64
N TRP A 21 -11.04 -2.70 -17.49
CA TRP A 21 -10.36 -1.48 -17.00
C TRP A 21 -9.59 -1.71 -15.73
N TYR A 22 -10.15 -2.47 -14.80
CA TYR A 22 -9.51 -2.84 -13.54
C TYR A 22 -8.13 -3.51 -13.75
N GLY A 23 -8.05 -4.48 -14.66
CA GLY A 23 -6.77 -5.14 -15.00
C GLY A 23 -5.76 -4.17 -15.63
N LEU A 24 -6.21 -3.26 -16.51
CA LEU A 24 -5.34 -2.25 -17.12
C LEU A 24 -4.76 -1.30 -16.07
N MET A 25 -5.56 -0.89 -15.07
CA MET A 25 -5.07 -0.03 -13.98
C MET A 25 -3.99 -0.72 -13.14
N TYR A 26 -4.07 -2.04 -12.94
CA TYR A 26 -2.98 -2.79 -12.30
C TYR A 26 -1.69 -2.75 -13.12
N LEU A 27 -1.76 -2.92 -14.45
CA LEU A 27 -0.58 -2.81 -15.31
C LEU A 27 0.04 -1.42 -15.24
N VAL A 28 -0.77 -0.37 -15.22
CA VAL A 28 -0.31 1.01 -15.05
C VAL A 28 0.38 1.16 -13.69
N ALA A 29 -0.23 0.67 -12.60
CA ALA A 29 0.33 0.75 -11.26
C ALA A 29 1.68 0.00 -11.14
N PHE A 30 1.80 -1.19 -11.72
CA PHE A 30 3.04 -1.97 -11.72
C PHE A 30 4.13 -1.29 -12.56
N THR A 31 3.80 -0.81 -13.75
CA THR A 31 4.74 -0.06 -14.60
C THR A 31 5.26 1.17 -13.88
N GLN A 32 4.38 1.94 -13.28
CA GLN A 32 4.71 3.12 -12.47
C GLN A 32 5.62 2.76 -11.29
N PHE A 33 5.29 1.70 -10.54
CA PHE A 33 6.10 1.24 -9.42
C PHE A 33 7.54 0.92 -9.87
N LEU A 34 7.69 0.17 -10.98
CA LEU A 34 8.98 -0.18 -11.54
C LEU A 34 9.77 1.05 -12.01
N LEU A 35 9.14 1.95 -12.77
CA LEU A 35 9.79 3.14 -13.29
C LEU A 35 10.26 4.06 -12.16
N LEU A 36 9.37 4.42 -11.25
CA LEU A 36 9.68 5.32 -10.14
C LEU A 36 10.63 4.68 -9.13
N GLY A 37 10.49 3.38 -8.86
CA GLY A 37 11.38 2.64 -7.99
C GLY A 37 12.80 2.61 -8.53
N ARG A 38 12.98 2.32 -9.83
CA ARG A 38 14.28 2.37 -10.50
C ARG A 38 14.87 3.77 -10.50
N MET A 39 14.07 4.81 -10.78
CA MET A 39 14.51 6.20 -10.72
C MET A 39 14.99 6.59 -9.32
N ARG A 40 14.25 6.21 -8.28
CA ARG A 40 14.63 6.53 -6.89
C ARG A 40 15.89 5.81 -6.43
N ILE A 41 16.11 4.56 -6.85
CA ILE A 41 17.33 3.83 -6.53
C ILE A 41 18.53 4.43 -7.25
N ALA A 42 18.40 4.79 -8.52
CA ALA A 42 19.47 5.43 -9.29
C ALA A 42 19.95 6.77 -8.68
N GLN A 43 19.10 7.44 -7.88
CA GLN A 43 19.43 8.70 -7.20
C GLN A 43 20.07 8.48 -5.81
N ARG A 44 20.20 7.24 -5.32
CA ARG A 44 20.78 6.96 -4.01
C ARG A 44 22.30 7.11 -4.02
N GLN A 45 22.82 7.74 -2.97
CA GLN A 45 24.24 7.97 -2.77
C GLN A 45 24.82 6.98 -1.73
N PRO A 46 26.13 6.73 -1.73
CA PRO A 46 26.79 5.95 -0.70
C PRO A 46 26.43 6.45 0.71
N GLY A 47 26.12 5.53 1.62
CA GLY A 47 25.71 5.83 3.00
C GLY A 47 24.20 6.08 3.19
N GLN A 48 23.43 6.20 2.12
CA GLN A 48 21.98 6.31 2.22
C GLN A 48 21.32 4.91 2.36
N PRO A 49 20.15 4.81 3.03
CA PRO A 49 19.38 3.57 3.06
C PRO A 49 19.06 3.06 1.64
N LEU A 50 19.10 1.75 1.44
CA LEU A 50 18.85 1.06 0.16
C LEU A 50 19.89 1.36 -0.95
N TYR A 51 21.03 2.00 -0.63
CA TYR A 51 22.13 2.10 -1.58
C TYR A 51 22.68 0.70 -1.91
N GLY A 52 22.91 0.44 -3.19
CA GLY A 52 23.39 -0.85 -3.69
C GLY A 52 22.29 -1.78 -4.19
N LEU A 53 21.02 -1.46 -3.97
CA LEU A 53 19.93 -2.15 -4.64
C LEU A 53 19.94 -1.83 -6.14
N THR A 54 19.58 -2.83 -6.94
CA THR A 54 19.55 -2.77 -8.41
C THR A 54 18.12 -2.67 -8.93
N GLY A 55 17.96 -2.42 -10.23
CA GLY A 55 16.65 -2.48 -10.88
C GLY A 55 15.97 -3.85 -10.77
N LYS A 56 16.76 -4.93 -10.69
CA LYS A 56 16.25 -6.28 -10.48
C LYS A 56 15.66 -6.46 -9.08
N ASP A 57 16.30 -5.87 -8.06
CA ASP A 57 15.75 -5.91 -6.70
C ASP A 57 14.41 -5.19 -6.59
N ILE A 58 14.15 -4.17 -7.44
CA ILE A 58 12.83 -3.52 -7.52
C ILE A 58 11.79 -4.43 -8.17
N GLU A 59 12.17 -5.21 -9.19
CA GLU A 59 11.28 -6.23 -9.79
C GLU A 59 10.95 -7.31 -8.77
N ASP A 60 11.94 -7.80 -8.05
CA ASP A 60 11.76 -8.79 -6.98
C ASP A 60 10.86 -8.22 -5.87
N LEU A 61 11.08 -6.98 -5.43
CA LEU A 61 10.24 -6.31 -4.45
C LEU A 61 8.78 -6.22 -4.90
N MET A 62 8.54 -5.85 -6.17
CA MET A 62 7.20 -5.82 -6.75
C MET A 62 6.58 -7.23 -6.75
N PHE A 63 7.32 -8.25 -7.15
CA PHE A 63 6.86 -9.64 -7.15
C PHE A 63 6.47 -10.10 -5.75
N TYR A 64 7.31 -9.82 -4.74
CA TYR A 64 6.98 -10.08 -3.32
C TYR A 64 5.70 -9.38 -2.89
N GLY A 65 5.53 -8.10 -3.28
CA GLY A 65 4.34 -7.32 -2.97
C GLY A 65 3.08 -7.91 -3.58
N VAL A 66 3.11 -8.26 -4.87
CA VAL A 66 1.97 -8.88 -5.59
C VAL A 66 1.60 -10.23 -4.96
N LEU A 67 2.59 -11.09 -4.71
CA LEU A 67 2.36 -12.39 -4.05
C LEU A 67 1.77 -12.20 -2.66
N GLY A 68 2.31 -11.27 -1.88
CA GLY A 68 1.80 -10.93 -0.56
C GLY A 68 0.36 -10.44 -0.60
N ALA A 69 0.02 -9.56 -1.56
CA ALA A 69 -1.33 -9.05 -1.73
C ALA A 69 -2.34 -10.17 -2.07
N VAL A 70 -1.98 -11.06 -3.01
CA VAL A 70 -2.87 -12.16 -3.44
C VAL A 70 -3.06 -13.18 -2.32
N ILE A 71 -1.97 -13.67 -1.75
CA ILE A 71 -2.03 -14.68 -0.67
C ILE A 71 -2.73 -14.09 0.56
N GLY A 72 -2.31 -12.89 0.99
CA GLY A 72 -2.89 -12.24 2.16
C GLY A 72 -4.34 -11.88 1.96
N GLY A 73 -4.73 -11.37 0.79
CA GLY A 73 -6.11 -11.03 0.45
C GLY A 73 -7.01 -12.26 0.47
N ARG A 74 -6.55 -13.38 -0.09
CA ARG A 74 -7.30 -14.63 -0.08
C ARG A 74 -7.40 -15.22 1.32
N LEU A 75 -6.30 -15.33 2.05
CA LEU A 75 -6.32 -15.82 3.43
C LEU A 75 -7.18 -14.94 4.35
N GLY A 76 -7.10 -13.62 4.20
CA GLY A 76 -7.95 -12.70 4.95
C GLY A 76 -9.44 -12.92 4.65
N HIS A 77 -9.82 -13.13 3.38
CA HIS A 77 -11.20 -13.46 3.03
C HIS A 77 -11.63 -14.78 3.63
N VAL A 78 -10.82 -15.83 3.51
CA VAL A 78 -11.10 -17.16 4.08
C VAL A 78 -11.32 -17.08 5.59
N LEU A 79 -10.46 -16.38 6.31
CA LEU A 79 -10.50 -16.33 7.77
C LEU A 79 -11.64 -15.48 8.33
N PHE A 80 -11.93 -14.32 7.69
CA PHE A 80 -12.86 -13.34 8.27
C PHE A 80 -14.28 -13.41 7.67
N TYR A 81 -14.42 -13.88 6.42
CA TYR A 81 -15.72 -13.84 5.72
C TYR A 81 -16.31 -15.20 5.39
N GLY A 82 -15.51 -16.24 5.27
CA GLY A 82 -15.99 -17.52 4.77
C GLY A 82 -15.47 -18.76 5.50
N LEU A 83 -14.96 -18.63 6.73
CA LEU A 83 -14.30 -19.72 7.43
C LEU A 83 -15.10 -21.04 7.47
N PRO A 84 -16.42 -21.07 7.80
CA PRO A 84 -17.18 -22.33 7.82
C PRO A 84 -17.24 -23.00 6.45
N TYR A 85 -17.41 -22.24 5.37
CA TYR A 85 -17.45 -22.76 4.00
C TYR A 85 -16.11 -23.38 3.60
N TYR A 86 -15.00 -22.67 3.87
CA TYR A 86 -13.67 -23.14 3.49
C TYR A 86 -13.16 -24.31 4.34
N LEU A 87 -13.62 -24.44 5.57
CA LEU A 87 -13.37 -25.66 6.38
C LEU A 87 -14.04 -26.89 5.78
N SER A 88 -15.22 -26.72 5.21
CA SER A 88 -15.92 -27.81 4.52
C SER A 88 -15.40 -28.08 3.11
N ASN A 89 -14.79 -27.08 2.47
CA ASN A 89 -14.30 -27.13 1.10
C ASN A 89 -12.87 -26.57 0.97
N PRO A 90 -11.84 -27.24 1.52
CA PRO A 90 -10.49 -26.68 1.65
C PRO A 90 -9.81 -26.38 0.32
N LEU A 91 -10.14 -27.08 -0.77
CA LEU A 91 -9.60 -26.81 -2.09
C LEU A 91 -10.01 -25.45 -2.66
N HIS A 92 -11.19 -24.95 -2.29
CA HIS A 92 -11.67 -23.64 -2.73
C HIS A 92 -10.82 -22.47 -2.19
N ILE A 93 -9.96 -22.68 -1.18
CA ILE A 93 -8.99 -21.68 -0.73
C ILE A 93 -8.09 -21.23 -1.87
N PHE A 94 -7.71 -22.13 -2.77
CA PHE A 94 -6.82 -21.87 -3.89
C PHE A 94 -7.50 -21.27 -5.13
N TYR A 95 -8.82 -21.27 -5.18
CA TYR A 95 -9.58 -20.78 -6.34
C TYR A 95 -9.74 -19.25 -6.30
N VAL A 96 -8.62 -18.53 -6.47
CA VAL A 96 -8.57 -17.07 -6.43
C VAL A 96 -9.40 -16.40 -7.54
N TRP A 97 -9.67 -17.12 -8.63
CA TRP A 97 -10.49 -16.66 -9.76
C TRP A 97 -12.00 -16.64 -9.47
N GLU A 98 -12.46 -17.30 -8.41
CA GLU A 98 -13.86 -17.24 -7.96
C GLU A 98 -14.19 -15.95 -7.21
N GLY A 99 -13.18 -15.08 -7.00
CA GLY A 99 -13.31 -13.87 -6.21
C GLY A 99 -13.07 -14.10 -4.72
N GLY A 100 -13.49 -13.15 -3.88
CA GLY A 100 -13.30 -13.24 -2.42
C GLY A 100 -11.86 -12.89 -2.02
N MET A 101 -11.55 -11.59 -2.03
CA MET A 101 -10.27 -11.01 -1.59
C MET A 101 -10.55 -9.93 -0.54
N ALA A 102 -9.94 -10.03 0.63
CA ALA A 102 -10.04 -9.04 1.69
C ALA A 102 -8.92 -8.01 1.57
N PHE A 103 -9.28 -6.73 1.52
CA PHE A 103 -8.31 -5.63 1.45
C PHE A 103 -7.31 -5.66 2.61
N HIS A 104 -7.79 -5.82 3.84
CA HIS A 104 -6.91 -5.84 5.03
C HIS A 104 -5.96 -7.04 5.02
N GLY A 105 -6.43 -8.20 4.57
CA GLY A 105 -5.58 -9.37 4.37
C GLY A 105 -4.48 -9.10 3.35
N GLY A 106 -4.83 -8.48 2.22
CA GLY A 106 -3.88 -8.07 1.20
C GLY A 106 -2.83 -7.08 1.72
N LEU A 107 -3.26 -6.06 2.48
CA LEU A 107 -2.36 -5.10 3.10
C LEU A 107 -1.37 -5.77 4.05
N VAL A 108 -1.85 -6.62 4.96
CA VAL A 108 -0.99 -7.38 5.88
C VAL A 108 -0.01 -8.26 5.09
N GLY A 109 -0.48 -8.93 4.05
CA GLY A 109 0.34 -9.76 3.17
C GLY A 109 1.47 -8.96 2.49
N VAL A 110 1.19 -7.75 1.98
CA VAL A 110 2.21 -6.84 1.43
C VAL A 110 3.21 -6.43 2.49
N LEU A 111 2.76 -6.03 3.68
CA LEU A 111 3.66 -5.62 4.76
C LEU A 111 4.59 -6.75 5.20
N LEU A 112 4.07 -7.98 5.30
CA LEU A 112 4.86 -9.17 5.62
C LEU A 112 5.85 -9.52 4.51
N SER A 113 5.44 -9.46 3.25
CA SER A 113 6.33 -9.74 2.12
C SER A 113 7.44 -8.69 2.00
N CYS A 114 7.15 -7.42 2.25
CA CYS A 114 8.17 -6.37 2.37
C CYS A 114 9.14 -6.61 3.55
N ALA A 115 8.64 -7.13 4.68
CA ALA A 115 9.49 -7.51 5.80
C ALA A 115 10.42 -8.68 5.46
N LEU A 116 9.91 -9.69 4.74
CA LEU A 116 10.71 -10.82 4.24
C LEU A 116 11.77 -10.35 3.24
N PHE A 117 11.42 -9.47 2.31
CA PHE A 117 12.36 -8.88 1.36
C PHE A 117 13.47 -8.10 2.09
N ALA A 118 13.09 -7.19 3.01
CA ALA A 118 14.04 -6.42 3.80
C ALA A 118 15.01 -7.32 4.57
N ARG A 119 14.48 -8.37 5.21
CA ARG A 119 15.28 -9.35 5.96
C ARG A 119 16.28 -10.10 5.06
N ARG A 120 15.86 -10.50 3.85
CA ARG A 120 16.73 -11.16 2.87
C ARG A 120 17.89 -10.30 2.39
N HIS A 121 17.64 -9.00 2.24
CA HIS A 121 18.63 -8.04 1.76
C HIS A 121 19.38 -7.31 2.89
N GLY A 122 19.20 -7.71 4.15
CA GLY A 122 19.85 -7.05 5.30
C GLY A 122 19.43 -5.61 5.53
N LEU A 123 18.23 -5.22 5.06
CA LEU A 123 17.71 -3.87 5.14
C LEU A 123 16.86 -3.68 6.39
N LYS A 124 16.79 -2.44 6.89
CA LYS A 124 15.79 -2.09 7.90
C LYS A 124 14.42 -1.98 7.22
N TRP A 125 13.44 -2.67 7.77
CA TRP A 125 12.07 -2.69 7.21
C TRP A 125 11.47 -1.30 7.06
N LEU A 126 11.65 -0.39 8.03
CA LEU A 126 11.13 0.97 7.95
C LEU A 126 11.79 1.81 6.85
N ASP A 127 13.08 1.60 6.58
CA ASP A 127 13.76 2.29 5.46
C ASP A 127 13.20 1.83 4.11
N LEU A 128 12.86 0.53 4.00
CA LEU A 128 12.16 0.01 2.83
C LEU A 128 10.74 0.58 2.71
N MET A 129 10.01 0.70 3.83
CA MET A 129 8.67 1.30 3.83
C MET A 129 8.72 2.79 3.43
N ASP A 130 9.70 3.56 3.90
CA ASP A 130 9.92 4.96 3.50
C ASP A 130 10.26 5.09 2.00
N PHE A 131 10.88 4.07 1.43
CA PHE A 131 11.11 4.01 -0.01
C PHE A 131 9.83 3.68 -0.79
N VAL A 132 9.03 2.72 -0.33
CA VAL A 132 7.80 2.25 -0.99
C VAL A 132 6.66 3.26 -0.86
N ALA A 133 6.53 3.92 0.29
CA ALA A 133 5.40 4.80 0.60
C ALA A 133 5.07 5.85 -0.48
N PRO A 134 6.03 6.57 -1.10
CA PRO A 134 5.70 7.50 -2.18
C PRO A 134 5.34 6.85 -3.52
N LEU A 135 5.56 5.53 -3.68
CA LEU A 135 5.26 4.81 -4.93
C LEU A 135 3.82 4.31 -4.98
N VAL A 136 3.16 4.17 -3.81
CA VAL A 136 1.81 3.61 -3.68
C VAL A 136 0.70 4.57 -4.14
N PRO A 137 0.70 5.89 -3.80
CA PRO A 137 -0.45 6.76 -3.99
C PRO A 137 -0.89 6.99 -5.44
N LEU A 138 0.02 6.92 -6.41
CA LEU A 138 -0.34 7.13 -7.82
C LEU A 138 -1.30 6.08 -8.39
N GLY A 139 -1.38 4.90 -7.74
CA GLY A 139 -2.36 3.87 -8.11
C GLY A 139 -3.80 4.18 -7.65
N LEU A 140 -4.00 5.22 -6.85
CA LEU A 140 -5.26 5.59 -6.22
C LEU A 140 -5.77 6.93 -6.76
N ALA A 141 -6.28 7.01 -7.97
CA ALA A 141 -6.98 8.16 -8.57
C ALA A 141 -6.51 9.59 -8.15
N ALA A 142 -7.41 10.59 -8.14
CA ALA A 142 -7.05 11.99 -7.86
C ALA A 142 -6.51 12.26 -6.44
N GLU A 143 -6.96 11.51 -5.43
CA GLU A 143 -6.46 11.60 -4.05
C GLU A 143 -5.01 11.14 -3.97
N GLY A 144 -4.68 10.10 -4.72
CA GLY A 144 -3.33 9.56 -4.81
C GLY A 144 -2.34 10.52 -5.44
N LEU A 145 -2.74 11.35 -6.40
CA LEU A 145 -1.84 12.30 -7.04
C LEU A 145 -1.34 13.37 -6.06
N LEU A 146 -2.25 13.96 -5.27
CA LEU A 146 -1.89 14.93 -4.24
C LEU A 146 -0.93 14.29 -3.20
N MET A 147 -1.29 13.12 -2.70
CA MET A 147 -0.48 12.39 -1.74
C MET A 147 0.90 12.02 -2.31
N PHE A 148 0.95 11.58 -3.57
CA PHE A 148 2.20 11.31 -4.26
C PHE A 148 3.10 12.55 -4.30
N VAL A 149 2.58 13.71 -4.72
CA VAL A 149 3.36 14.94 -4.82
C VAL A 149 3.90 15.34 -3.45
N VAL A 150 3.07 15.32 -2.41
CA VAL A 150 3.48 15.66 -1.04
C VAL A 150 4.59 14.72 -0.55
N LEU A 151 4.40 13.40 -0.68
CA LEU A 151 5.39 12.41 -0.23
C LEU A 151 6.67 12.45 -1.07
N TRP A 152 6.55 12.66 -2.37
CA TRP A 152 7.70 12.75 -3.27
C TRP A 152 8.57 13.97 -2.91
N LEU A 153 7.97 15.14 -2.75
CA LEU A 153 8.68 16.35 -2.36
C LEU A 153 9.26 16.23 -0.95
N TYR A 154 8.52 15.67 -0.01
CA TYR A 154 8.97 15.45 1.35
C TYR A 154 10.17 14.50 1.43
N SER A 155 10.16 13.42 0.63
CA SER A 155 11.20 12.39 0.61
C SER A 155 12.44 12.75 -0.22
N ARG A 156 12.45 13.89 -0.93
CA ARG A 156 13.64 14.39 -1.65
C ARG A 156 14.79 14.78 -0.73
N ARG A 157 14.49 15.20 0.49
CA ARG A 157 15.50 15.51 1.51
C ARG A 157 15.67 14.29 2.42
N PRO A 158 16.89 14.04 2.96
CA PRO A 158 17.10 13.03 3.97
C PRO A 158 16.13 13.25 5.14
N ARG A 159 15.38 12.20 5.51
CA ARG A 159 14.41 12.24 6.61
C ARG A 159 14.74 11.16 7.63
N PRO A 160 14.39 11.36 8.90
CA PRO A 160 14.53 10.32 9.90
C PRO A 160 13.71 9.07 9.50
N THR A 161 14.23 7.89 9.84
CA THR A 161 13.59 6.60 9.55
C THR A 161 12.16 6.54 10.08
N GLY A 162 11.22 6.20 9.21
CA GLY A 162 9.78 6.12 9.51
C GLY A 162 9.01 7.43 9.28
N ALA A 163 9.68 8.56 8.97
CA ALA A 163 9.00 9.84 8.76
C ALA A 163 8.11 9.85 7.52
N VAL A 164 8.60 9.29 6.40
CA VAL A 164 7.84 9.25 5.14
C VAL A 164 6.66 8.29 5.25
N SER A 165 6.86 7.12 5.86
CA SER A 165 5.80 6.15 6.13
C SER A 165 4.75 6.70 7.10
N GLY A 166 5.18 7.44 8.13
CA GLY A 166 4.27 8.10 9.06
C GLY A 166 3.40 9.16 8.37
N LEU A 167 4.00 9.98 7.50
CA LEU A 167 3.26 10.98 6.72
C LEU A 167 2.27 10.32 5.74
N PHE A 168 2.66 9.19 5.11
CA PHE A 168 1.76 8.43 4.25
C PHE A 168 0.54 7.91 5.02
N LEU A 169 0.75 7.26 6.17
CA LEU A 169 -0.33 6.70 6.98
C LEU A 169 -1.29 7.78 7.48
N LEU A 170 -0.76 8.92 7.92
CA LEU A 170 -1.57 10.07 8.34
C LEU A 170 -2.38 10.64 7.17
N GLY A 171 -1.73 10.92 6.06
CA GLY A 171 -2.38 11.54 4.90
C GLY A 171 -3.42 10.63 4.27
N TYR A 172 -3.08 9.35 4.04
CA TYR A 172 -4.02 8.37 3.49
C TYR A 172 -5.18 8.11 4.46
N GLY A 173 -4.88 7.89 5.75
CA GLY A 173 -5.92 7.67 6.75
C GLY A 173 -6.88 8.86 6.87
N LEU A 174 -6.36 10.10 6.81
CA LEU A 174 -7.20 11.31 6.83
C LEU A 174 -8.07 11.42 5.57
N CYS A 175 -7.48 11.27 4.39
CA CYS A 175 -8.23 11.30 3.13
C CYS A 175 -9.31 10.21 3.12
N ARG A 176 -8.97 8.98 3.49
CA ARG A 176 -9.92 7.86 3.54
C ARG A 176 -11.04 8.10 4.54
N PHE A 177 -10.72 8.67 5.70
CA PHE A 177 -11.72 9.03 6.72
C PHE A 177 -12.70 10.08 6.21
N LEU A 178 -12.20 11.12 5.49
CA LEU A 178 -13.03 12.19 4.93
C LEU A 178 -13.90 11.71 3.77
N VAL A 179 -13.34 10.90 2.87
CA VAL A 179 -14.07 10.36 1.70
C VAL A 179 -15.24 9.47 2.12
N GLU A 180 -15.14 8.81 3.26
CA GLU A 180 -16.21 7.96 3.78
C GLU A 180 -17.50 8.73 4.12
N TYR A 181 -17.43 10.06 4.35
CA TYR A 181 -18.62 10.89 4.51
C TYR A 181 -19.41 11.09 3.21
N VAL A 182 -18.75 10.91 2.06
CA VAL A 182 -19.35 11.15 0.73
C VAL A 182 -19.69 9.81 0.03
N ARG A 183 -19.10 8.71 0.51
CA ARG A 183 -19.29 7.37 -0.03
C ARG A 183 -20.41 6.64 0.73
N GLU A 184 -21.21 5.86 0.02
CA GLU A 184 -22.13 4.92 0.66
C GLU A 184 -21.32 3.82 1.38
N PRO A 185 -21.59 3.57 2.68
CA PRO A 185 -20.83 2.57 3.45
C PRO A 185 -21.16 1.16 2.97
N ASP A 186 -20.14 0.42 2.54
CA ASP A 186 -20.28 -0.94 2.02
C ASP A 186 -20.66 -1.97 3.10
N ASP A 187 -20.23 -1.76 4.37
CA ASP A 187 -20.30 -2.75 5.47
C ASP A 187 -21.10 -2.30 6.72
N GLY A 188 -21.94 -1.26 6.59
CA GLY A 188 -22.75 -0.76 7.71
C GLY A 188 -21.96 0.06 8.74
N PHE A 189 -22.60 0.35 9.88
CA PHE A 189 -22.05 1.18 10.96
C PHE A 189 -21.54 0.32 12.13
N TRP A 190 -20.36 0.65 12.64
CA TRP A 190 -19.78 0.14 13.86
C TRP A 190 -19.85 1.23 14.94
N GLY A 191 -20.98 1.32 15.63
CA GLY A 191 -21.25 2.42 16.56
C GLY A 191 -21.42 3.76 15.81
N PRO A 192 -20.71 4.84 16.21
CA PRO A 192 -20.82 6.16 15.56
C PRO A 192 -20.02 6.28 14.24
N PHE A 193 -19.24 5.27 13.88
CA PHE A 193 -18.38 5.25 12.70
C PHE A 193 -18.81 4.19 11.69
N THR A 194 -18.49 4.43 10.41
CA THR A 194 -18.54 3.35 9.41
C THR A 194 -17.40 2.37 9.64
N ALA A 195 -17.53 1.14 9.14
CA ALA A 195 -16.45 0.16 9.20
C ALA A 195 -15.14 0.71 8.57
N GLY A 196 -15.25 1.45 7.46
CA GLY A 196 -14.12 2.13 6.82
C GLY A 196 -13.46 3.16 7.72
N GLN A 197 -14.22 4.00 8.42
CA GLN A 197 -13.69 4.99 9.37
C GLN A 197 -13.02 4.33 10.57
N ALA A 198 -13.66 3.32 11.17
CA ALA A 198 -13.09 2.60 12.32
C ALA A 198 -11.73 1.97 12.00
N LEU A 199 -11.58 1.41 10.80
CA LEU A 199 -10.34 0.78 10.35
C LEU A 199 -9.23 1.80 9.99
N THR A 200 -9.56 3.07 9.73
CA THR A 200 -8.54 4.11 9.51
C THR A 200 -7.97 4.66 10.81
N LEU A 201 -8.66 4.57 11.93
CA LEU A 201 -8.18 5.08 13.22
C LEU A 201 -6.82 4.49 13.65
N PRO A 202 -6.60 3.14 13.60
CA PRO A 202 -5.29 2.57 13.89
C PRO A 202 -4.18 3.11 12.98
N MET A 203 -4.47 3.38 11.71
CA MET A 203 -3.50 3.95 10.76
C MET A 203 -3.11 5.37 11.15
N LEU A 204 -4.08 6.20 11.55
CA LEU A 204 -3.83 7.57 12.03
C LEU A 204 -2.98 7.57 13.30
N VAL A 205 -3.32 6.71 14.27
CA VAL A 205 -2.57 6.60 15.54
C VAL A 205 -1.13 6.12 15.27
N PHE A 206 -0.96 5.09 14.45
CA PHE A 206 0.37 4.56 14.15
C PHE A 206 1.19 5.53 13.30
N GLY A 207 0.57 6.23 12.34
CA GLY A 207 1.21 7.27 11.56
C GLY A 207 1.69 8.45 12.42
N ALA A 208 0.86 8.91 13.35
CA ALA A 208 1.22 9.95 14.31
C ALA A 208 2.38 9.50 15.22
N TRP A 209 2.36 8.27 15.69
CA TRP A 209 3.44 7.70 16.49
C TRP A 209 4.76 7.63 15.72
N LEU A 210 4.73 7.20 14.45
CA LEU A 210 5.93 7.17 13.60
C LEU A 210 6.51 8.57 13.40
N MET A 211 5.68 9.57 13.11
CA MET A 211 6.11 10.95 12.96
C MET A 211 6.73 11.53 14.24
N TRP A 212 6.08 11.28 15.38
CA TRP A 212 6.60 11.70 16.69
C TRP A 212 7.94 11.03 17.03
N ARG A 213 8.08 9.72 16.78
CA ARG A 213 9.33 8.97 16.96
C ARG A 213 10.44 9.52 16.07
N ALA A 214 10.12 9.77 14.80
CA ALA A 214 11.07 10.34 13.82
C ALA A 214 11.57 11.72 14.25
N GLY A 215 10.68 12.58 14.76
CA GLY A 215 11.04 13.91 15.28
C GLY A 215 11.99 13.85 16.48
N ARG A 216 11.80 12.87 17.38
CA ARG A 216 12.72 12.69 18.52
C ARG A 216 14.11 12.20 18.09
N GLY A 217 14.19 11.35 17.06
CA GLY A 217 15.47 10.87 16.54
C GLY A 217 16.30 11.98 15.88
N ALA A 218 15.66 12.94 15.23
CA ALA A 218 16.34 14.10 14.63
C ALA A 218 17.01 15.01 15.68
N GLY A 219 16.32 15.26 16.81
CA GLY A 219 16.87 16.12 17.87
C GLY A 219 18.06 15.51 18.63
N VAL A 220 18.26 14.19 18.57
CA VAL A 220 19.43 13.52 19.17
C VAL A 220 20.66 13.65 18.25
N GLN A 221 20.47 13.58 16.93
CA GLN A 221 21.59 13.72 15.98
C GLN A 221 22.15 15.15 15.92
N GLU A 222 21.31 16.18 16.04
CA GLU A 222 21.79 17.57 16.13
C GLU A 222 22.59 17.86 17.42
N ARG A 223 22.35 17.16 18.50
CA ARG A 223 23.07 17.33 19.78
C ARG A 223 24.41 16.58 19.87
N THR A 224 24.65 15.66 18.92
CA THR A 224 25.89 14.84 18.89
C THR A 224 26.81 15.18 17.71
N ALA A 225 26.48 16.19 16.93
CA ALA A 225 27.40 16.76 15.93
C ALA A 225 28.43 17.65 16.66
N PRO A 226 29.76 17.41 16.48
CA PRO A 226 30.81 18.17 17.10
C PRO A 226 30.90 19.60 16.59
#